data_093717ed728acfa27ecea34f5768922c
#
_entry.id   093717ed728acfa27ecea34f5768922c
#
_cell.length_a   1.000
_cell.length_b   1.000
_cell.length_c   1.000
_cell.angle_alpha   90.00
_cell.angle_beta   90.00
_cell.angle_gamma   90.00
#
_symmetry.space_group_name_H-M   'P 1'
#
loop_
_entity.id
_entity.type
_entity.pdbx_description
1 polymer ?
#
loop_
_entity_poly.entity_id
_entity_poly.type
_entity_poly.pdbx_seq_one_letter_code
_entity_poly.pdbx_strand_id
1 'polypeptide(L)'
;MKEKKVIWITGASSGIGKAVAIKFAENGWTVAVSARRENLLNEIKKINENIHPFPLDVTNIEKCRHVASSIINQFKNIDICLFGTGMHDPKSEKKI
;
A
#
# COMPACT_ATOMS: atom_id res chain seq x y z
N MET A 1 -22.09 -0.80 -13.43
CA MET A 1 -21.49 -0.69 -12.37
C MET A 1 -20.23 -0.06 -12.49
N LYS A 2 -19.83 0.79 -11.63
CA LYS A 2 -18.63 1.40 -11.64
C LYS A 2 -17.56 0.56 -11.13
N GLU A 3 -16.43 0.57 -11.71
CA GLU A 3 -15.30 -0.14 -11.21
C GLU A 3 -14.74 0.64 -10.07
N LYS A 4 -14.24 -0.04 -9.08
CA LYS A 4 -13.65 0.63 -7.95
C LYS A 4 -12.32 1.19 -8.33
N LYS A 5 -11.96 2.29 -7.77
CA LYS A 5 -10.65 2.85 -7.98
C LYS A 5 -9.67 2.15 -7.06
N VAL A 6 -8.44 2.09 -7.48
CA VAL A 6 -7.40 1.34 -6.78
C VAL A 6 -6.27 2.24 -6.34
N ILE A 7 -5.87 2.13 -5.09
CA ILE A 7 -4.72 2.88 -4.60
C ILE A 7 -3.74 1.86 -4.02
N TRP A 8 -2.46 2.05 -4.31
CA TRP A 8 -1.40 1.19 -3.81
C TRP A 8 -0.56 2.01 -2.84
N ILE A 9 -0.48 1.60 -1.60
CA ILE A 9 0.24 2.35 -0.57
C ILE A 9 1.39 1.51 -0.05
N THR A 10 2.61 2.03 -0.16
CA THR A 10 3.76 1.33 0.39
C THR A 10 4.06 1.95 1.75
N GLY A 11 4.70 1.21 2.62
CA GLY A 11 4.97 1.68 3.96
C GLY A 11 3.71 1.77 4.78
N ALA A 12 2.76 0.88 4.51
CA ALA A 12 1.45 0.98 5.10
C ALA A 12 1.26 0.30 6.44
N SER A 13 2.30 -0.29 6.98
CA SER A 13 2.14 -1.07 8.20
C SER A 13 1.89 -0.22 9.43
N SER A 14 2.18 1.05 9.39
CA SER A 14 1.95 1.90 10.55
C SER A 14 1.91 3.35 10.14
N GLY A 15 1.61 4.21 11.06
CA GLY A 15 1.65 5.65 10.85
C GLY A 15 0.70 6.16 9.80
N ILE A 16 1.18 7.13 9.04
CA ILE A 16 0.34 7.77 8.06
C ILE A 16 -0.12 6.81 6.98
N GLY A 17 0.74 5.91 6.55
CA GLY A 17 0.36 4.95 5.51
C GLY A 17 -0.82 4.10 5.94
N LYS A 18 -0.80 3.67 7.21
CA LYS A 18 -1.88 2.84 7.69
C LYS A 18 -3.18 3.66 7.75
N ALA A 19 -3.08 4.90 8.24
CA ALA A 19 -4.27 5.75 8.37
C ALA A 19 -4.88 6.04 7.00
N VAL A 20 -4.03 6.30 6.00
CA VAL A 20 -4.51 6.59 4.66
C VAL A 20 -5.19 5.36 4.07
N ALA A 21 -4.59 4.17 4.30
CA ALA A 21 -5.17 2.94 3.77
C ALA A 21 -6.58 2.73 4.31
N ILE A 22 -6.75 2.93 5.61
CA ILE A 22 -8.04 2.72 6.22
C ILE A 22 -9.06 3.72 5.69
N LYS A 23 -8.62 4.98 5.53
CA LYS A 23 -9.54 5.99 5.06
C LYS A 23 -10.01 5.73 3.63
N PHE A 24 -9.11 5.35 2.74
CA PHE A 24 -9.50 5.05 1.38
C PHE A 24 -10.40 3.82 1.34
N ALA A 25 -10.10 2.82 2.17
CA ALA A 25 -10.92 1.62 2.19
C ALA A 25 -12.34 1.95 2.66
N GLU A 26 -12.45 2.84 3.63
CA GLU A 26 -13.76 3.24 4.12
C GLU A 26 -14.55 3.97 3.07
N ASN A 27 -13.88 4.58 2.11
CA ASN A 27 -14.55 5.29 1.04
C ASN A 27 -14.75 4.43 -0.21
N GLY A 28 -14.61 3.14 -0.07
CA GLY A 28 -14.95 2.25 -1.17
C GLY A 28 -13.85 1.97 -2.18
N TRP A 29 -12.65 2.44 -1.92
CA TRP A 29 -11.54 2.15 -2.82
C TRP A 29 -11.01 0.75 -2.56
N THR A 30 -10.42 0.16 -3.60
CA THR A 30 -9.68 -1.07 -3.41
C THR A 30 -8.29 -0.61 -3.01
N VAL A 31 -7.80 -1.07 -1.89
CA VAL A 31 -6.53 -0.60 -1.34
C VAL A 31 -5.52 -1.72 -1.26
N ALA A 32 -4.41 -1.58 -2.01
CA ALA A 32 -3.33 -2.53 -1.93
C ALA A 32 -2.31 -1.95 -0.98
N VAL A 33 -1.90 -2.70 0.03
CA VAL A 33 -0.94 -2.21 1.02
C VAL A 33 0.32 -3.04 1.02
N SER A 34 1.46 -2.39 1.04
CA SER A 34 2.73 -3.07 1.01
C SER A 34 3.64 -2.58 2.11
N ALA A 35 4.36 -3.49 2.72
CA ALA A 35 5.36 -3.20 3.73
C ALA A 35 6.14 -4.47 3.91
N ARG A 36 7.27 -4.40 4.58
CA ARG A 36 8.08 -5.58 4.75
C ARG A 36 7.49 -6.58 5.74
N ARG A 37 6.79 -6.12 6.75
CA ARG A 37 6.25 -7.03 7.75
C ARG A 37 4.86 -7.48 7.42
N GLU A 38 4.77 -8.69 6.92
CA GLU A 38 3.51 -9.22 6.49
C GLU A 38 2.48 -9.31 7.60
N ASN A 39 2.91 -9.64 8.80
CA ASN A 39 1.95 -9.77 9.89
C ASN A 39 1.26 -8.47 10.21
N LEU A 40 1.96 -7.33 10.03
CA LEU A 40 1.33 -6.06 10.31
C LEU A 40 0.32 -5.71 9.21
N LEU A 41 0.62 -6.10 7.97
CA LEU A 41 -0.32 -5.87 6.89
C LEU A 41 -1.57 -6.70 7.09
N ASN A 42 -1.42 -7.91 7.60
CA ASN A 42 -2.57 -8.76 7.82
C ASN A 42 -3.46 -8.21 8.93
N GLU A 43 -2.86 -7.50 9.88
CA GLU A 43 -3.67 -6.87 10.91
C GLU A 43 -4.51 -5.76 10.32
N ILE A 44 -3.95 -5.01 9.37
CA ILE A 44 -4.70 -3.93 8.76
C ILE A 44 -5.82 -4.50 7.91
N LYS A 45 -5.55 -5.63 7.25
CA LYS A 45 -6.57 -6.22 6.41
C LYS A 45 -7.80 -6.57 7.22
N LYS A 46 -7.65 -6.92 8.49
CA LYS A 46 -8.80 -7.27 9.28
C LYS A 46 -9.71 -6.09 9.54
N ILE A 47 -9.20 -4.88 9.34
CA ILE A 47 -9.99 -3.70 9.64
C ILE A 47 -11.02 -3.45 8.54
N ASN A 48 -10.69 -3.76 7.30
CA ASN A 48 -11.61 -3.52 6.21
C ASN A 48 -11.34 -4.49 5.06
N GLU A 49 -12.38 -5.08 4.53
CA GLU A 49 -12.23 -6.07 3.49
C GLU A 49 -11.70 -5.51 2.19
N ASN A 50 -11.72 -4.20 2.00
CA ASN A 50 -11.19 -3.60 0.79
C ASN A 50 -9.68 -3.49 0.79
N ILE A 51 -9.03 -3.88 1.89
CA ILE A 51 -7.58 -3.79 2.01
C ILE A 51 -6.97 -5.15 1.65
N HIS A 52 -6.00 -5.13 0.74
CA HIS A 52 -5.36 -6.34 0.26
C HIS A 52 -3.85 -6.27 0.44
N PRO A 53 -3.28 -7.15 1.25
CA PRO A 53 -1.85 -7.11 1.55
C PRO A 53 -0.98 -7.63 0.41
N PHE A 54 0.11 -6.95 0.13
CA PHE A 54 1.10 -7.39 -0.83
C PHE A 54 2.45 -7.12 -0.20
N PRO A 55 2.98 -8.05 0.59
CA PRO A 55 4.23 -7.84 1.30
C PRO A 55 5.35 -7.52 0.34
N LEU A 56 6.15 -6.53 0.67
CA LEU A 56 7.16 -6.05 -0.24
C LEU A 56 8.21 -5.21 0.47
N ASP A 57 9.46 -5.44 0.10
CA ASP A 57 10.54 -4.58 0.54
C ASP A 57 10.80 -3.68 -0.66
N VAL A 58 10.48 -2.40 -0.56
CA VAL A 58 10.60 -1.48 -1.67
C VAL A 58 11.99 -1.27 -2.18
N THR A 59 13.01 -1.73 -1.45
CA THR A 59 14.37 -1.60 -1.95
C THR A 59 14.64 -2.67 -3.01
N ASN A 60 13.76 -3.66 -3.13
CA ASN A 60 13.93 -4.69 -4.13
C ASN A 60 13.12 -4.31 -5.36
N ILE A 61 13.78 -3.71 -6.35
CA ILE A 61 13.09 -3.21 -7.51
C ILE A 61 12.37 -4.28 -8.33
N GLU A 62 12.95 -5.45 -8.43
CA GLU A 62 12.32 -6.52 -9.17
C GLU A 62 11.01 -6.91 -8.53
N LYS A 63 10.98 -6.97 -7.21
CA LYS A 63 9.79 -7.31 -6.54
C LYS A 63 8.76 -6.22 -6.64
N CYS A 64 9.19 -4.97 -6.69
CA CYS A 64 8.26 -3.86 -6.84
C CYS A 64 7.52 -4.00 -8.16
N ARG A 65 8.23 -4.36 -9.24
CA ARG A 65 7.59 -4.52 -10.52
C ARG A 65 6.64 -5.69 -10.48
N HIS A 66 7.05 -6.77 -9.81
CA HIS A 66 6.24 -7.96 -9.75
C HIS A 66 4.94 -7.66 -8.99
N VAL A 67 5.03 -6.95 -7.89
CA VAL A 67 3.85 -6.61 -7.11
C VAL A 67 2.94 -5.67 -7.89
N ALA A 68 3.52 -4.69 -8.59
CA ALA A 68 2.72 -3.78 -9.39
C ALA A 68 1.94 -4.56 -10.46
N SER A 69 2.60 -5.52 -11.11
CA SER A 69 1.93 -6.34 -12.11
C SER A 69 0.82 -7.18 -11.49
N SER A 70 1.06 -7.70 -10.30
CA SER A 70 0.05 -8.51 -9.62
C SER A 70 -1.17 -7.67 -9.30
N ILE A 71 -0.96 -6.45 -8.85
CA ILE A 71 -2.08 -5.58 -8.52
C ILE A 71 -2.87 -5.25 -9.77
N ILE A 72 -2.20 -4.92 -10.85
CA ILE A 72 -2.88 -4.60 -12.08
C ILE A 72 -3.63 -5.81 -12.63
N ASN A 73 -3.03 -6.99 -12.55
CA ASN A 73 -3.70 -8.18 -13.03
C ASN A 73 -4.94 -8.48 -12.19
N GLN A 74 -4.87 -8.26 -10.90
CA GLN A 74 -5.97 -8.58 -10.04
C GLN A 74 -7.07 -7.54 -10.03
N PHE A 75 -6.71 -6.27 -10.06
CA PHE A 75 -7.69 -5.20 -9.95
C PHE A 75 -7.83 -4.34 -11.21
N LYS A 76 -7.07 -4.69 -12.24
CA LYS A 76 -7.13 -4.01 -13.50
C LYS A 76 -6.39 -2.72 -13.64
N ASN A 77 -6.15 -2.02 -12.57
CA ASN A 77 -5.56 -0.71 -12.68
C ASN A 77 -4.97 -0.27 -11.35
N ILE A 78 -4.15 0.76 -11.37
CA ILE A 78 -3.69 1.42 -10.17
C ILE A 78 -3.94 2.90 -10.45
N ASP A 79 -4.88 3.50 -9.77
CA ASP A 79 -5.22 4.90 -9.99
C ASP A 79 -4.28 5.83 -9.23
N ILE A 80 -3.85 5.45 -8.05
CA ILE A 80 -2.94 6.25 -7.26
C ILE A 80 -1.91 5.34 -6.61
N CYS A 81 -0.68 5.77 -6.60
CA CYS A 81 0.37 5.02 -5.95
C CYS A 81 1.02 5.96 -4.94
N LEU A 82 0.91 5.63 -3.68
CA LEU A 82 1.46 6.47 -2.64
C LEU A 82 2.64 5.76 -1.99
N PHE A 83 3.83 6.31 -2.18
CA PHE A 83 5.00 5.71 -1.59
C PHE A 83 5.28 6.37 -0.27
N GLY A 84 4.78 5.76 0.76
CA GLY A 84 5.00 6.35 2.03
C GLY A 84 6.18 5.75 2.63
N THR A 85 7.28 6.04 2.21
CA THR A 85 8.42 5.46 2.73
C THR A 85 8.68 5.88 4.03
N GLY A 86 8.07 6.57 4.43
CA GLY A 86 8.31 6.88 5.66
C GLY A 86 9.13 7.19 6.26
N MET A 87 9.38 7.13 6.43
CA MET A 87 9.91 7.34 7.03
C MET A 87 10.84 7.75 7.05
N HIS A 88 11.01 8.41 6.99
CA HIS A 88 12.07 8.70 6.90
C HIS A 88 12.51 9.28 7.99
N ASP A 89 13.60 9.20 8.31
CA ASP A 89 14.23 9.65 9.32
C ASP A 89 14.53 11.05 9.17
N PRO A 90 14.19 11.81 9.97
CA PRO A 90 14.43 13.21 9.88
C PRO A 90 15.83 13.53 9.66
N LYS A 91 16.76 12.82 10.23
CA LYS A 91 18.01 13.13 10.02
C LYS A 91 18.36 12.83 8.73
N SER A 92 17.84 11.87 8.12
CA SER A 92 18.31 11.60 6.88
C SER A 92 17.55 12.38 5.97
N GLU A 93 16.54 12.94 6.41
CA GLU A 93 15.83 13.56 5.65
C GLU A 93 16.25 14.71 5.16
N LYS A 94 17.15 15.11 5.56
CA LYS A 94 17.61 16.17 5.12
C LYS A 94 17.78 15.99 3.78
N LYS A 95 17.85 14.97 3.29
CA LYS A 95 18.08 14.77 2.05
C LYS A 95 16.88 14.66 1.37
N ILE A 96 15.86 14.75 1.84
CA ILE A 96 14.76 14.54 1.16
C ILE A 96 14.37 15.48 0.61
#